data_4353cbbe74b3b09f200c1ca27d9a9d30
#
_entry.id   4353cbbe74b3b09f200c1ca27d9a9d30
#
_cell.length_a   1.000
_cell.length_b   1.000
_cell.length_c   1.000
_cell.angle_alpha   90.00
_cell.angle_beta   90.00
_cell.angle_gamma   90.00
#
_symmetry.space_group_name_H-M   'P 1'
#
loop_
_entity.id
_entity.type
_entity.pdbx_description
1 polymer ?
#
loop_
_entity_poly.entity_id
_entity_poly.type
_entity_poly.pdbx_seq_one_letter_code
_entity_poly.pdbx_strand_id
1 'polypeptide(L)'
;FTLHFPDQSEQRFSLGIIGRFNIYNAMAAIIACDITHVDRRIIKQGIEEYRPLHRRMEYVGEFQGARVLTDYGHHPVEIRATLEALAEHKTKKLWCVFQPYTISRTKTLMDEFAKAFHHADETVITAIQVAREVDTGEVKSEQLVERVNQNGDHAVCRQTFEDVLHYLDGKVQPGDIILTTGCGNVDELAELLVASEKK
;
A
#
# COMPACT_ATOMS: atom_id res chain seq x y z
N PHE A 1 10.46 -12.86 13.66
CA PHE A 1 10.28 -12.38 15.04
C PHE A 1 10.21 -13.53 16.03
N THR A 2 10.48 -13.25 17.29
CA THR A 2 10.34 -14.21 18.40
C THR A 2 9.20 -13.73 19.31
N LEU A 3 8.29 -14.62 19.68
CA LEU A 3 7.23 -14.37 20.64
C LEU A 3 7.55 -15.05 21.95
N HIS A 4 7.47 -14.31 23.06
CA HIS A 4 7.56 -14.84 24.41
C HIS A 4 6.16 -15.03 24.96
N PHE A 5 5.85 -16.23 25.39
CA PHE A 5 4.54 -16.59 25.93
C PHE A 5 4.48 -16.38 27.46
N PRO A 6 3.28 -16.27 28.06
CA PRO A 6 3.13 -16.10 29.51
C PRO A 6 3.72 -17.23 30.35
N ASP A 7 3.84 -18.45 29.80
CA ASP A 7 4.48 -19.62 30.44
C ASP A 7 6.02 -19.58 30.37
N GLN A 8 6.60 -18.43 29.98
CA GLN A 8 8.03 -18.19 29.80
C GLN A 8 8.68 -18.99 28.66
N SER A 9 7.91 -19.74 27.88
CA SER A 9 8.40 -20.33 26.64
C SER A 9 8.54 -19.28 25.55
N GLU A 10 9.40 -19.56 24.57
CA GLU A 10 9.59 -18.69 23.40
C GLU A 10 9.49 -19.51 22.11
N GLN A 11 9.01 -18.88 21.06
CA GLN A 11 8.98 -19.47 19.74
C GLN A 11 9.28 -18.44 18.65
N ARG A 12 10.15 -18.83 17.72
CA ARG A 12 10.48 -18.02 16.55
C ARG A 12 9.50 -18.33 15.40
N PHE A 13 9.02 -17.27 14.78
CA PHE A 13 8.15 -17.29 13.61
C PHE A 13 8.80 -16.55 12.43
N SER A 14 8.53 -17.03 11.21
CA SER A 14 8.89 -16.36 9.96
C SER A 14 7.60 -15.96 9.22
N LEU A 15 7.57 -14.73 8.72
CA LEU A 15 6.44 -14.24 7.91
C LEU A 15 6.90 -14.10 6.46
N GLY A 16 6.10 -14.60 5.52
CA GLY A 16 6.30 -14.41 4.08
C GLY A 16 5.82 -13.05 3.56
N ILE A 17 5.47 -12.11 4.46
CA ILE A 17 4.99 -10.77 4.16
C ILE A 17 5.79 -9.74 4.94
N ILE A 18 6.00 -8.55 4.34
CA ILE A 18 6.79 -7.47 4.94
C ILE A 18 5.92 -6.53 5.78
N GLY A 19 6.58 -5.66 6.58
CA GLY A 19 5.95 -4.63 7.39
C GLY A 19 5.74 -5.03 8.86
N ARG A 20 6.17 -4.14 9.76
CA ARG A 20 6.03 -4.35 11.22
C ARG A 20 4.59 -4.58 11.66
N PHE A 21 3.63 -3.92 11.02
CA PHE A 21 2.21 -4.09 11.33
C PHE A 21 1.74 -5.55 11.11
N ASN A 22 2.32 -6.28 10.17
CA ASN A 22 2.01 -7.69 9.94
C ASN A 22 2.54 -8.60 11.05
N ILE A 23 3.59 -8.19 11.77
CA ILE A 23 4.02 -8.89 12.99
C ILE A 23 2.92 -8.79 14.05
N TYR A 24 2.32 -7.62 14.27
CA TYR A 24 1.23 -7.45 15.22
C TYR A 24 -0.02 -8.23 14.81
N ASN A 25 -0.35 -8.26 13.51
CA ASN A 25 -1.44 -9.08 12.97
C ASN A 25 -1.20 -10.58 13.24
N ALA A 26 0.03 -11.05 12.98
CA ALA A 26 0.42 -12.43 13.26
C ALA A 26 0.37 -12.74 14.75
N MET A 27 0.86 -11.84 15.61
CA MET A 27 0.77 -12.00 17.07
C MET A 27 -0.67 -12.14 17.54
N ALA A 28 -1.59 -11.32 17.03
CA ALA A 28 -3.01 -11.42 17.36
C ALA A 28 -3.59 -12.78 16.95
N ALA A 29 -3.27 -13.27 15.76
CA ALA A 29 -3.70 -14.59 15.29
C ALA A 29 -3.11 -15.72 16.14
N ILE A 30 -1.81 -15.66 16.47
CA ILE A 30 -1.12 -16.63 17.33
C ILE A 30 -1.77 -16.69 18.69
N ILE A 31 -2.01 -15.53 19.33
CA ILE A 31 -2.62 -15.46 20.67
C ILE A 31 -4.05 -16.02 20.64
N ALA A 32 -4.85 -15.69 19.64
CA ALA A 32 -6.21 -16.20 19.49
C ALA A 32 -6.22 -17.73 19.37
N CYS A 33 -5.30 -18.31 18.61
CA CYS A 33 -5.15 -19.77 18.48
C CYS A 33 -4.61 -20.42 19.77
N ASP A 34 -3.64 -19.79 20.43
CA ASP A 34 -3.05 -20.33 21.69
C ASP A 34 -4.10 -20.36 22.82
N ILE A 35 -4.93 -19.33 22.97
CA ILE A 35 -6.03 -19.29 23.93
C ILE A 35 -7.08 -20.38 23.66
N THR A 36 -7.28 -20.74 22.39
CA THR A 36 -8.19 -21.84 22.01
C THR A 36 -7.54 -23.22 22.03
N HIS A 37 -6.33 -23.31 22.61
CA HIS A 37 -5.58 -24.54 22.79
C HIS A 37 -5.19 -25.27 21.49
N VAL A 38 -4.99 -24.55 20.41
CA VAL A 38 -4.37 -25.13 19.20
C VAL A 38 -2.89 -25.40 19.47
N ASP A 39 -2.38 -26.58 19.03
CA ASP A 39 -0.97 -26.92 19.18
C ASP A 39 -0.08 -25.85 18.52
N ARG A 40 0.89 -25.33 19.26
CA ARG A 40 1.79 -24.25 18.81
C ARG A 40 2.60 -24.60 17.57
N ARG A 41 2.85 -25.89 17.31
CA ARG A 41 3.49 -26.34 16.06
C ARG A 41 2.59 -26.12 14.86
N ILE A 42 1.28 -26.36 15.02
CA ILE A 42 0.27 -26.11 13.98
C ILE A 42 0.13 -24.60 13.76
N ILE A 43 0.08 -23.80 14.84
CA ILE A 43 0.05 -22.34 14.75
C ILE A 43 1.26 -21.83 13.97
N LYS A 44 2.47 -22.31 14.32
CA LYS A 44 3.70 -21.91 13.62
C LYS A 44 3.64 -22.26 12.13
N GLN A 45 3.25 -23.47 11.79
CA GLN A 45 3.10 -23.90 10.41
C GLN A 45 2.12 -22.99 9.64
N GLY A 46 0.94 -22.72 10.19
CA GLY A 46 -0.06 -21.85 9.56
C GLY A 46 0.44 -20.42 9.34
N ILE A 47 1.18 -19.85 10.29
CA ILE A 47 1.78 -18.51 10.16
C ILE A 47 2.87 -18.47 9.07
N GLU A 48 3.72 -19.50 8.99
CA GLU A 48 4.82 -19.56 8.01
C GLU A 48 4.33 -19.89 6.58
N GLU A 49 3.22 -20.63 6.47
CA GLU A 49 2.57 -20.94 5.19
C GLU A 49 1.60 -19.83 4.71
N TYR A 50 1.30 -18.84 5.58
CA TYR A 50 0.38 -17.76 5.21
C TYR A 50 0.84 -16.99 3.97
N ARG A 51 -0.10 -16.71 3.08
CA ARG A 51 0.10 -15.84 1.91
C ARG A 51 -0.85 -14.65 2.02
N PRO A 52 -0.44 -13.45 1.59
CA PRO A 52 -1.29 -12.27 1.67
C PRO A 52 -2.57 -12.45 0.85
N LEU A 53 -3.63 -11.81 1.32
CA LEU A 53 -4.87 -11.71 0.57
C LEU A 53 -4.69 -10.80 -0.63
N HIS A 54 -5.60 -10.93 -1.61
CA HIS A 54 -5.70 -10.00 -2.74
C HIS A 54 -5.68 -8.53 -2.25
N ARG A 55 -4.91 -7.69 -2.93
CA ARG A 55 -4.72 -6.27 -2.59
C ARG A 55 -4.17 -6.03 -1.18
N ARG A 56 -3.29 -6.90 -0.66
CA ARG A 56 -2.55 -6.69 0.59
C ARG A 56 -1.06 -6.81 0.33
N MET A 57 -0.44 -5.72 -0.14
CA MET A 57 0.95 -5.68 -0.63
C MET A 57 1.21 -6.81 -1.65
N GLU A 58 0.21 -7.05 -2.50
CA GLU A 58 0.22 -8.12 -3.49
C GLU A 58 1.12 -7.75 -4.66
N TYR A 59 2.00 -8.66 -5.04
CA TYR A 59 2.80 -8.53 -6.26
C TYR A 59 1.94 -8.92 -7.48
N VAL A 60 1.78 -8.00 -8.43
CA VAL A 60 0.96 -8.17 -9.63
C VAL A 60 1.83 -8.56 -10.83
N GLY A 61 3.04 -8.02 -10.94
CA GLY A 61 3.95 -8.25 -12.04
C GLY A 61 4.99 -7.15 -12.16
N GLU A 62 5.50 -6.95 -13.38
CA GLU A 62 6.51 -5.94 -13.67
C GLU A 62 6.02 -4.94 -14.72
N PHE A 63 6.54 -3.70 -14.64
CA PHE A 63 6.39 -2.64 -15.62
C PHE A 63 7.75 -1.97 -15.81
N GLN A 64 8.33 -2.04 -17.02
CA GLN A 64 9.68 -1.52 -17.36
C GLN A 64 10.77 -1.99 -16.39
N GLY A 65 10.67 -3.25 -15.91
CA GLY A 65 11.58 -3.84 -14.96
C GLY A 65 11.41 -3.35 -13.50
N ALA A 66 10.40 -2.54 -13.23
CA ALA A 66 9.96 -2.21 -11.88
C ALA A 66 8.91 -3.20 -11.38
N ARG A 67 8.97 -3.54 -10.09
CA ARG A 67 7.97 -4.40 -9.45
C ARG A 67 6.68 -3.62 -9.19
N VAL A 68 5.55 -4.13 -9.68
CA VAL A 68 4.22 -3.55 -9.45
C VAL A 68 3.53 -4.30 -8.32
N LEU A 69 3.14 -3.56 -7.29
CA LEU A 69 2.38 -4.06 -6.14
C LEU A 69 1.06 -3.30 -6.04
N THR A 70 0.05 -3.96 -5.47
CA THR A 70 -1.22 -3.33 -5.13
C THR A 70 -1.57 -3.53 -3.66
N ASP A 71 -2.15 -2.49 -3.04
CA ASP A 71 -2.58 -2.51 -1.64
C ASP A 71 -3.96 -1.85 -1.48
N TYR A 72 -4.76 -2.36 -0.54
CA TYR A 72 -6.10 -1.82 -0.24
C TYR A 72 -6.06 -0.61 0.68
N GLY A 73 -4.88 -0.22 1.16
CA GLY A 73 -4.69 0.90 2.08
C GLY A 73 -5.33 2.19 1.55
N HIS A 74 -6.21 2.78 2.34
CA HIS A 74 -7.01 3.94 1.97
C HIS A 74 -7.17 4.94 3.11
N HIS A 75 -6.54 4.68 4.25
CA HIS A 75 -6.42 5.60 5.37
C HIS A 75 -4.97 6.09 5.49
N PRO A 76 -4.70 7.36 5.87
CA PRO A 76 -3.33 7.90 5.94
C PRO A 76 -2.35 7.03 6.74
N VAL A 77 -2.82 6.45 7.85
CA VAL A 77 -1.99 5.56 8.69
C VAL A 77 -1.60 4.27 7.96
N GLU A 78 -2.54 3.68 7.19
CA GLU A 78 -2.28 2.47 6.40
C GLU A 78 -1.28 2.76 5.28
N ILE A 79 -1.51 3.83 4.50
CA ILE A 79 -0.64 4.25 3.41
C ILE A 79 0.79 4.46 3.91
N ARG A 80 0.95 5.23 4.99
CA ARG A 80 2.26 5.47 5.60
C ARG A 80 2.95 4.20 6.02
N ALA A 81 2.24 3.29 6.70
CA ALA A 81 2.81 2.02 7.17
C ALA A 81 3.24 1.11 6.00
N THR A 82 2.44 1.06 4.92
CA THR A 82 2.78 0.30 3.71
C THR A 82 3.99 0.90 3.00
N LEU A 83 4.04 2.23 2.83
CA LEU A 83 5.18 2.91 2.21
C LEU A 83 6.46 2.77 3.04
N GLU A 84 6.38 2.89 4.37
CA GLU A 84 7.52 2.66 5.27
C GLU A 84 8.08 1.25 5.10
N ALA A 85 7.21 0.23 5.10
CA ALA A 85 7.62 -1.15 4.90
C ALA A 85 8.27 -1.39 3.53
N LEU A 86 7.76 -0.77 2.46
CA LEU A 86 8.34 -0.89 1.13
C LEU A 86 9.67 -0.13 1.00
N ALA A 87 9.79 1.02 1.66
CA ALA A 87 11.01 1.82 1.65
C ALA A 87 12.21 1.08 2.26
N GLU A 88 11.99 0.22 3.28
CA GLU A 88 13.02 -0.65 3.85
C GLU A 88 13.56 -1.68 2.85
N HIS A 89 12.79 -2.00 1.80
CA HIS A 89 13.10 -3.04 0.82
C HIS A 89 13.33 -2.50 -0.61
N LYS A 90 13.26 -1.17 -0.81
CA LYS A 90 13.52 -0.57 -2.12
C LYS A 90 15.02 -0.59 -2.43
N THR A 91 15.33 -0.82 -3.70
CA THR A 91 16.70 -0.75 -4.22
C THR A 91 16.97 0.53 -4.98
N LYS A 92 15.89 1.14 -5.51
CA LYS A 92 15.89 2.41 -6.24
C LYS A 92 14.71 3.26 -5.78
N LYS A 93 13.89 3.78 -6.72
CA LYS A 93 12.73 4.61 -6.40
C LYS A 93 11.52 3.79 -5.97
N LEU A 94 10.75 4.36 -5.04
CA LEU A 94 9.42 3.93 -4.65
C LEU A 94 8.40 4.93 -5.19
N TRP A 95 7.62 4.50 -6.18
CA TRP A 95 6.49 5.22 -6.74
C TRP A 95 5.22 4.83 -6.00
N CYS A 96 4.44 5.81 -5.55
CA CYS A 96 3.13 5.60 -4.96
C CYS A 96 2.05 6.17 -5.88
N VAL A 97 1.16 5.33 -6.38
CA VAL A 97 -0.05 5.77 -7.08
C VAL A 97 -1.23 5.61 -6.15
N PHE A 98 -1.77 6.72 -5.69
CA PHE A 98 -2.87 6.75 -4.72
C PHE A 98 -4.17 7.20 -5.38
N GLN A 99 -5.24 6.40 -5.17
CA GLN A 99 -6.60 6.78 -5.53
C GLN A 99 -7.36 7.17 -4.26
N PRO A 100 -7.67 8.46 -4.05
CA PRO A 100 -8.51 8.87 -2.94
C PRO A 100 -9.92 8.28 -3.10
N TYR A 101 -10.52 7.86 -1.99
CA TYR A 101 -11.84 7.25 -1.98
C TYR A 101 -12.77 7.99 -1.04
N THR A 102 -13.88 8.50 -1.59
CA THR A 102 -14.90 9.42 -1.08
C THR A 102 -14.40 10.85 -0.84
N ILE A 103 -15.26 11.79 -1.18
CA ILE A 103 -15.01 13.23 -1.01
C ILE A 103 -14.94 13.58 0.48
N SER A 104 -15.88 13.04 1.27
CA SER A 104 -15.97 13.32 2.71
C SER A 104 -14.70 12.88 3.46
N ARG A 105 -14.18 11.68 3.17
CA ARG A 105 -12.94 11.20 3.78
C ARG A 105 -11.75 12.04 3.36
N THR A 106 -11.62 12.33 2.05
CA THR A 106 -10.52 13.13 1.53
C THR A 106 -10.53 14.53 2.15
N LYS A 107 -11.70 15.14 2.30
CA LYS A 107 -11.88 16.44 2.96
C LYS A 107 -11.47 16.39 4.42
N THR A 108 -12.01 15.41 5.16
CA THR A 108 -11.80 15.31 6.61
C THR A 108 -10.35 15.01 6.98
N LEU A 109 -9.66 14.17 6.19
CA LEU A 109 -8.32 13.70 6.47
C LEU A 109 -7.25 14.34 5.55
N MET A 110 -7.55 15.51 4.97
CA MET A 110 -6.69 16.16 3.99
C MET A 110 -5.26 16.38 4.52
N ASP A 111 -5.13 16.87 5.75
CA ASP A 111 -3.84 17.18 6.35
C ASP A 111 -3.08 15.92 6.77
N GLU A 112 -3.79 14.86 7.16
CA GLU A 112 -3.20 13.56 7.46
C GLU A 112 -2.75 12.84 6.19
N PHE A 113 -3.55 12.89 5.12
CA PHE A 113 -3.14 12.40 3.81
C PHE A 113 -1.90 13.12 3.30
N ALA A 114 -1.85 14.45 3.43
CA ALA A 114 -0.72 15.23 2.97
C ALA A 114 0.62 14.82 3.61
N LYS A 115 0.60 14.14 4.76
CA LYS A 115 1.77 13.64 5.50
C LYS A 115 2.00 12.14 5.34
N ALA A 116 1.17 11.46 4.55
CA ALA A 116 1.21 10.00 4.48
C ALA A 116 2.25 9.46 3.48
N PHE A 117 2.76 10.31 2.57
CA PHE A 117 3.55 9.90 1.42
C PHE A 117 5.06 10.06 1.58
N HIS A 118 5.55 10.48 2.73
CA HIS A 118 6.95 10.81 3.00
C HIS A 118 7.97 9.70 2.62
N HIS A 119 7.56 8.45 2.63
CA HIS A 119 8.43 7.33 2.26
C HIS A 119 8.44 7.00 0.76
N ALA A 120 7.55 7.61 -0.03
CA ALA A 120 7.59 7.53 -1.48
C ALA A 120 8.57 8.56 -2.06
N ASP A 121 9.32 8.18 -3.10
CA ASP A 121 10.17 9.13 -3.83
C ASP A 121 9.35 9.98 -4.80
N GLU A 122 8.24 9.42 -5.30
CA GLU A 122 7.29 10.09 -6.21
C GLU A 122 5.88 9.62 -5.89
N THR A 123 4.93 10.54 -5.80
CA THR A 123 3.52 10.22 -5.57
C THR A 123 2.66 10.71 -6.74
N VAL A 124 1.83 9.84 -7.26
CA VAL A 124 0.82 10.17 -8.28
C VAL A 124 -0.56 10.03 -7.65
N ILE A 125 -1.34 11.10 -7.63
CA ILE A 125 -2.69 11.10 -7.06
C ILE A 125 -3.69 11.16 -8.21
N THR A 126 -4.60 10.16 -8.26
CA THR A 126 -5.64 10.08 -9.30
C THR A 126 -6.89 10.88 -8.91
N ALA A 127 -7.90 10.90 -9.80
CA ALA A 127 -9.20 11.41 -9.44
C ALA A 127 -9.76 10.76 -8.18
N ILE A 128 -10.48 11.54 -7.37
CA ILE A 128 -11.21 11.02 -6.21
C ILE A 128 -12.32 10.10 -6.71
N GLN A 129 -12.35 8.86 -6.23
CA GLN A 129 -13.49 7.99 -6.49
C GLN A 129 -14.64 8.33 -5.56
N VAL A 130 -15.69 8.89 -6.12
CA VAL A 130 -16.82 9.49 -5.38
C VAL A 130 -17.67 8.44 -4.65
N ALA A 131 -17.69 7.20 -5.16
CA ALA A 131 -18.49 6.09 -4.64
C ALA A 131 -20.01 6.43 -4.63
N ARG A 132 -20.61 6.54 -3.45
CA ARG A 132 -22.05 6.85 -3.28
C ARG A 132 -22.31 8.31 -2.94
N GLU A 133 -21.27 9.15 -2.90
CA GLU A 133 -21.41 10.57 -2.59
C GLU A 133 -21.71 11.36 -3.87
N VAL A 134 -22.23 12.58 -3.69
CA VAL A 134 -22.43 13.53 -4.79
C VAL A 134 -21.21 14.44 -4.85
N ASP A 135 -20.58 14.52 -6.01
CA ASP A 135 -19.47 15.45 -6.21
C ASP A 135 -20.00 16.89 -6.29
N THR A 136 -19.65 17.68 -5.29
CA THR A 136 -19.99 19.10 -5.23
C THR A 136 -18.88 19.99 -5.80
N GLY A 137 -17.75 19.41 -6.22
CA GLY A 137 -16.56 20.12 -6.70
C GLY A 137 -15.77 20.85 -5.62
N GLU A 138 -16.11 20.69 -4.33
CA GLU A 138 -15.42 21.37 -3.23
C GLU A 138 -14.01 20.80 -2.96
N VAL A 139 -13.83 19.50 -3.20
CA VAL A 139 -12.59 18.79 -2.92
C VAL A 139 -12.07 18.16 -4.20
N LYS A 140 -10.82 18.45 -4.52
CA LYS A 140 -10.14 17.94 -5.71
C LYS A 140 -8.78 17.32 -5.34
N SER A 141 -8.34 16.38 -6.16
CA SER A 141 -7.03 15.73 -5.97
C SER A 141 -5.88 16.72 -6.04
N GLU A 142 -6.00 17.78 -6.83
CA GLU A 142 -5.02 18.86 -6.95
C GLU A 142 -4.76 19.56 -5.62
N GLN A 143 -5.79 19.73 -4.78
CA GLN A 143 -5.64 20.33 -3.45
C GLN A 143 -4.81 19.42 -2.53
N LEU A 144 -4.96 18.10 -2.64
CA LEU A 144 -4.14 17.16 -1.91
C LEU A 144 -2.70 17.18 -2.41
N VAL A 145 -2.50 17.19 -3.72
CA VAL A 145 -1.15 17.31 -4.35
C VAL A 145 -0.45 18.56 -3.85
N GLU A 146 -1.14 19.71 -3.84
CA GLU A 146 -0.55 20.96 -3.34
C GLU A 146 -0.10 20.84 -1.89
N ARG A 147 -0.91 20.23 -1.02
CA ARG A 147 -0.56 20.05 0.40
C ARG A 147 0.58 19.05 0.61
N VAL A 148 0.64 17.97 -0.17
CA VAL A 148 1.76 17.03 -0.13
C VAL A 148 3.06 17.76 -0.49
N ASN A 149 3.05 18.56 -1.55
CA ASN A 149 4.21 19.32 -1.99
C ASN A 149 4.62 20.40 -0.97
N GLN A 150 3.65 21.04 -0.29
CA GLN A 150 3.94 22.00 0.80
C GLN A 150 4.62 21.35 1.99
N ASN A 151 4.41 20.06 2.24
CA ASN A 151 5.10 19.29 3.28
C ASN A 151 6.52 18.83 2.88
N GLY A 152 6.98 19.16 1.67
CA GLY A 152 8.31 18.81 1.19
C GLY A 152 8.40 17.46 0.49
N ASP A 153 7.29 16.76 0.31
CA ASP A 153 7.20 15.55 -0.49
C ASP A 153 6.93 15.90 -1.95
N HIS A 154 7.01 14.93 -2.86
CA HIS A 154 6.82 15.15 -4.29
C HIS A 154 5.57 14.44 -4.82
N ALA A 155 4.58 15.21 -5.24
CA ALA A 155 3.33 14.67 -5.77
C ALA A 155 2.89 15.37 -7.05
N VAL A 156 2.22 14.62 -7.93
CA VAL A 156 1.56 15.12 -9.15
C VAL A 156 0.14 14.58 -9.23
N CYS A 157 -0.77 15.33 -9.87
CA CYS A 157 -2.11 14.85 -10.18
C CYS A 157 -2.15 14.24 -11.58
N ARG A 158 -2.77 13.07 -11.71
CA ARG A 158 -3.12 12.43 -12.98
C ARG A 158 -4.52 11.85 -12.84
N GLN A 159 -5.48 12.44 -13.55
CA GLN A 159 -6.90 12.18 -13.33
C GLN A 159 -7.33 10.77 -13.74
N THR A 160 -6.82 10.26 -14.84
CA THR A 160 -7.17 8.94 -15.38
C THR A 160 -6.03 7.93 -15.25
N PHE A 161 -6.34 6.66 -15.39
CA PHE A 161 -5.33 5.59 -15.38
C PHE A 161 -4.42 5.66 -16.62
N GLU A 162 -4.97 6.11 -17.75
CA GLU A 162 -4.21 6.36 -18.96
C GLU A 162 -3.18 7.47 -18.74
N ASP A 163 -3.56 8.57 -18.07
CA ASP A 163 -2.64 9.65 -17.73
C ASP A 163 -1.53 9.19 -16.78
N VAL A 164 -1.87 8.29 -15.83
CA VAL A 164 -0.86 7.70 -14.93
C VAL A 164 0.10 6.82 -15.70
N LEU A 165 -0.40 5.92 -16.55
CA LEU A 165 0.43 5.04 -17.37
C LEU A 165 1.37 5.86 -18.25
N HIS A 166 0.85 6.86 -18.95
CA HIS A 166 1.65 7.76 -19.79
C HIS A 166 2.67 8.58 -18.96
N TYR A 167 2.33 8.96 -17.74
CA TYR A 167 3.26 9.68 -16.86
C TYR A 167 4.41 8.81 -16.37
N LEU A 168 4.14 7.54 -16.07
CA LEU A 168 5.16 6.59 -15.62
C LEU A 168 6.06 6.11 -16.76
N ASP A 169 5.51 6.08 -17.99
CA ASP A 169 6.25 5.62 -19.18
C ASP A 169 7.54 6.40 -19.38
N GLY A 170 8.64 5.68 -19.54
CA GLY A 170 10.00 6.21 -19.70
C GLY A 170 10.62 6.89 -18.47
N LYS A 171 9.88 6.99 -17.34
CA LYS A 171 10.41 7.54 -16.08
C LYS A 171 10.78 6.44 -15.09
N VAL A 172 10.00 5.36 -15.09
CA VAL A 172 10.24 4.19 -14.27
C VAL A 172 11.45 3.44 -14.79
N GLN A 173 12.25 2.89 -13.87
CA GLN A 173 13.47 2.18 -14.22
C GLN A 173 13.51 0.79 -13.61
N PRO A 174 14.24 -0.16 -14.22
CA PRO A 174 14.45 -1.47 -13.62
C PRO A 174 14.97 -1.37 -12.18
N GLY A 175 14.32 -2.09 -11.28
CA GLY A 175 14.62 -2.08 -9.83
C GLY A 175 13.83 -1.07 -9.01
N ASP A 176 12.98 -0.24 -9.62
CA ASP A 176 11.99 0.57 -8.93
C ASP A 176 10.86 -0.32 -8.35
N ILE A 177 10.07 0.26 -7.47
CA ILE A 177 8.83 -0.31 -6.96
C ILE A 177 7.70 0.66 -7.31
N ILE A 178 6.60 0.15 -7.86
CA ILE A 178 5.36 0.88 -8.06
C ILE A 178 4.31 0.28 -7.14
N LEU A 179 3.81 1.08 -6.21
CA LEU A 179 2.68 0.73 -5.35
C LEU A 179 1.44 1.44 -5.87
N THR A 180 0.39 0.71 -6.25
CA THR A 180 -0.96 1.26 -6.39
C THR A 180 -1.72 1.04 -5.09
N THR A 181 -2.33 2.09 -4.51
CA THR A 181 -3.01 1.99 -3.22
C THR A 181 -4.32 2.76 -3.17
N GLY A 182 -5.32 2.17 -2.52
CA GLY A 182 -6.67 2.69 -2.41
C GLY A 182 -7.72 1.58 -2.35
N CYS A 183 -8.93 1.90 -1.89
CA CYS A 183 -10.02 0.92 -1.79
C CYS A 183 -11.03 1.02 -2.96
N GLY A 184 -10.74 1.87 -3.95
CA GLY A 184 -11.46 1.92 -5.21
C GLY A 184 -11.00 0.84 -6.19
N ASN A 185 -10.92 1.19 -7.45
CA ASN A 185 -10.49 0.30 -8.53
C ASN A 185 -9.04 0.52 -8.99
N VAL A 186 -8.18 1.07 -8.14
CA VAL A 186 -6.77 1.35 -8.48
C VAL A 186 -5.94 0.08 -8.71
N ASP A 187 -6.41 -1.07 -8.30
CA ASP A 187 -5.86 -2.38 -8.63
C ASP A 187 -5.94 -2.68 -10.13
N GLU A 188 -7.00 -2.22 -10.84
CA GLU A 188 -7.08 -2.31 -12.30
C GLU A 188 -5.91 -1.58 -12.98
N LEU A 189 -5.43 -0.49 -12.41
CA LEU A 189 -4.23 0.19 -12.91
C LEU A 189 -2.98 -0.67 -12.78
N ALA A 190 -2.82 -1.40 -11.67
CA ALA A 190 -1.69 -2.33 -11.52
C ALA A 190 -1.70 -3.41 -12.60
N GLU A 191 -2.87 -3.94 -12.92
CA GLU A 191 -3.06 -4.91 -14.00
C GLU A 191 -2.78 -4.30 -15.38
N LEU A 192 -3.24 -3.05 -15.62
CA LEU A 192 -2.98 -2.33 -16.86
C LEU A 192 -1.49 -2.06 -17.10
N LEU A 193 -0.76 -1.66 -16.06
CA LEU A 193 0.70 -1.47 -16.12
C LEU A 193 1.40 -2.75 -16.57
N VAL A 194 1.10 -3.88 -15.92
CA VAL A 194 1.69 -5.18 -16.26
C VAL A 194 1.27 -5.68 -17.64
N ALA A 195 0.02 -5.41 -18.04
CA ALA A 195 -0.48 -5.82 -19.36
C ALA A 195 0.14 -5.01 -20.51
N SER A 196 0.55 -3.76 -20.27
CA SER A 196 1.17 -2.91 -21.29
C SER A 196 2.57 -3.39 -21.71
N GLU A 197 3.27 -4.15 -20.85
CA GLU A 197 4.57 -4.77 -21.17
C GLU A 197 4.48 -5.94 -22.16
N LYS A 198 3.28 -6.53 -22.32
CA LYS A 198 3.09 -7.74 -23.14
C LYS A 198 2.78 -7.41 -24.60
N LYS A 199 2.79 -6.15 -24.97
CA LYS A 199 2.56 -5.68 -26.34
C LYS A 199 3.85 -5.23 -26.99
#